data_ce00283331a84f5bf6ee80bacdbf36fa
#
_entry.id   ce00283331a84f5bf6ee80bacdbf36fa
#
_cell.length_a   1.000
_cell.length_b   1.000
_cell.length_c   1.000
_cell.angle_alpha   90.00
_cell.angle_beta   90.00
_cell.angle_gamma   90.00
#
_symmetry.space_group_name_H-M   'P 1'
#
loop_
_entity.id
_entity.type
_entity.pdbx_description
1 polymer ?
#
loop_
_entity_poly.entity_id
_entity_poly.type
_entity_poly.pdbx_seq_one_letter_code
_entity_poly.pdbx_strand_id
1 'polypeptide(L)'
;NSMKNDERREQYACDITYVTNNEDGFDYLRDNMVIYKEQLVQRELHYAIIDEVDSVLIDEARTPLIISGQSGKSTKLYEVCDILARQLQRGEASGEMTKMTAIMGEEIIETGDFIVNEKDKVVNLTEEGVKKVEKFFHIENLADPENLEIQHNVILALRAHNLMFRDQDYVVKDDQVLIVDLPDVSCREEDIPTVCIRRLRRKSM
;
A
#
# COMPACT_ATOMS: atom_id res chain seq x y z
N ASN A 1 25.14 -12.60 2.32
CA ASN A 1 24.28 -13.67 2.84
C ASN A 1 23.62 -14.43 1.70
N SER A 2 24.34 -15.43 1.15
CA SER A 2 23.94 -16.18 -0.03
C SER A 2 23.59 -17.64 0.32
N MET A 3 23.11 -17.86 1.54
CA MET A 3 22.74 -19.19 2.02
C MET A 3 21.46 -19.66 1.31
N LYS A 4 21.47 -20.89 0.77
CA LYS A 4 20.30 -21.49 0.14
C LYS A 4 19.28 -21.94 1.17
N ASN A 5 18.03 -22.12 0.76
CA ASN A 5 16.94 -22.54 1.67
C ASN A 5 17.22 -23.88 2.36
N ASP A 6 17.85 -24.84 1.67
CA ASP A 6 18.19 -26.13 2.27
C ASP A 6 19.24 -25.98 3.37
N GLU A 7 20.27 -25.15 3.14
CA GLU A 7 21.30 -24.85 4.12
C GLU A 7 20.70 -24.10 5.34
N ARG A 8 19.77 -23.17 5.12
CA ARG A 8 19.06 -22.47 6.20
C ARG A 8 18.24 -23.44 7.05
N ARG A 9 17.55 -24.38 6.41
CA ARG A 9 16.75 -25.41 7.09
C ARG A 9 17.61 -26.30 7.98
N GLU A 10 18.80 -26.67 7.51
CA GLU A 10 19.77 -27.43 8.31
C GLU A 10 20.24 -26.67 9.55
N GLN A 11 20.48 -25.35 9.40
CA GLN A 11 20.86 -24.49 10.53
C GLN A 11 19.71 -24.32 11.55
N TYR A 12 18.47 -24.14 11.07
CA TYR A 12 17.32 -24.07 11.97
C TYR A 12 16.97 -25.42 12.63
N ALA A 13 17.41 -26.54 12.07
CA ALA A 13 17.22 -27.85 12.66
C ALA A 13 18.18 -28.15 13.83
N CYS A 14 19.18 -27.31 14.07
CA CYS A 14 20.08 -27.43 15.21
C CYS A 14 19.38 -27.17 16.54
N ASP A 15 19.89 -27.73 17.65
CA ASP A 15 19.34 -27.52 18.99
C ASP A 15 19.34 -26.03 19.41
N ILE A 16 20.37 -25.29 19.00
CA ILE A 16 20.55 -23.88 19.24
C ILE A 16 20.86 -23.19 17.90
N THR A 17 20.06 -22.20 17.55
CA THR A 17 20.26 -21.35 16.36
C THR A 17 20.59 -19.93 16.81
N TYR A 18 21.70 -19.38 16.31
CA TYR A 18 22.08 -17.98 16.53
C TYR A 18 21.85 -17.20 15.23
N VAL A 19 21.01 -16.16 15.28
CA VAL A 19 20.56 -15.43 14.11
C VAL A 19 20.29 -13.96 14.47
N THR A 20 20.41 -13.07 13.51
CA THR A 20 19.98 -11.66 13.72
C THR A 20 18.46 -11.55 13.63
N ASN A 21 17.87 -10.58 14.35
CA ASN A 21 16.44 -10.29 14.32
C ASN A 21 15.89 -10.10 12.89
N ASN A 22 16.64 -9.40 12.04
CA ASN A 22 16.23 -9.14 10.65
C ASN A 22 16.23 -10.43 9.82
N GLU A 23 17.26 -11.28 9.91
CA GLU A 23 17.30 -12.54 9.14
C GLU A 23 16.20 -13.50 9.57
N ASP A 24 15.98 -13.65 10.88
CA ASP A 24 14.90 -14.48 11.42
C ASP A 24 13.53 -13.97 10.98
N GLY A 25 13.30 -12.66 11.09
CA GLY A 25 12.06 -12.03 10.67
C GLY A 25 11.80 -12.16 9.16
N PHE A 26 12.82 -11.98 8.32
CA PHE A 26 12.66 -12.19 6.87
C PHE A 26 12.45 -13.67 6.51
N ASP A 27 13.05 -14.61 7.23
CA ASP A 27 12.79 -16.03 7.03
C ASP A 27 11.36 -16.39 7.44
N TYR A 28 10.87 -15.82 8.56
CA TYR A 28 9.47 -15.95 8.99
C TYR A 28 8.50 -15.43 7.93
N LEU A 29 8.75 -14.25 7.37
CA LEU A 29 7.91 -13.71 6.31
C LEU A 29 7.92 -14.60 5.06
N ARG A 30 9.08 -15.10 4.65
CA ARG A 30 9.19 -16.03 3.51
C ARG A 30 8.43 -17.32 3.75
N ASP A 31 8.52 -17.88 4.94
CA ASP A 31 7.81 -19.10 5.33
C ASP A 31 6.28 -18.91 5.30
N ASN A 32 5.77 -17.70 5.63
CA ASN A 32 4.34 -17.39 5.49
C ASN A 32 3.88 -17.21 4.04
N MET A 33 4.80 -17.12 3.08
CA MET A 33 4.49 -16.98 1.65
C MET A 33 4.51 -18.32 0.90
N VAL A 34 5.05 -19.40 1.48
CA VAL A 34 5.14 -20.71 0.82
C VAL A 34 3.78 -21.43 0.83
N ILE A 35 3.56 -22.24 -0.20
CA ILE A 35 2.32 -23.01 -0.37
C ILE A 35 2.46 -24.42 0.26
N TYR A 36 3.65 -25.00 0.21
CA TYR A 36 3.89 -26.36 0.66
C TYR A 36 4.73 -26.38 1.94
N LYS A 37 4.36 -27.24 2.90
CA LYS A 37 5.05 -27.38 4.20
C LYS A 37 6.53 -27.74 4.06
N GLU A 38 6.89 -28.48 3.03
CA GLU A 38 8.27 -28.88 2.75
C GLU A 38 9.16 -27.71 2.36
N GLN A 39 8.58 -26.57 2.01
CA GLN A 39 9.32 -25.35 1.66
C GLN A 39 9.65 -24.47 2.87
N LEU A 40 9.05 -24.75 4.02
CA LEU A 40 9.35 -24.04 5.26
C LEU A 40 10.82 -24.23 5.64
N VAL A 41 11.43 -23.14 6.07
CA VAL A 41 12.83 -23.10 6.50
C VAL A 41 12.93 -23.16 8.02
N GLN A 42 12.07 -22.44 8.72
CA GLN A 42 12.05 -22.41 10.17
C GLN A 42 11.33 -23.64 10.75
N ARG A 43 11.70 -24.00 11.97
CA ARG A 43 11.00 -24.98 12.79
C ARG A 43 9.99 -24.30 13.72
N GLU A 44 9.27 -25.09 14.52
CA GLU A 44 8.40 -24.57 15.56
C GLU A 44 9.20 -23.73 16.57
N LEU A 45 8.65 -22.54 16.91
CA LEU A 45 9.24 -21.63 17.86
C LEU A 45 9.00 -22.16 19.28
N HIS A 46 10.08 -22.38 20.04
CA HIS A 46 10.01 -22.93 21.39
C HIS A 46 10.48 -21.93 22.45
N TYR A 47 11.64 -21.36 22.27
CA TYR A 47 12.24 -20.43 23.23
C TYR A 47 13.19 -19.46 22.52
N ALA A 48 13.23 -18.20 22.95
CA ALA A 48 14.15 -17.21 22.40
C ALA A 48 14.89 -16.47 23.51
N ILE A 49 16.18 -16.23 23.31
CA ILE A 49 16.99 -15.31 24.09
C ILE A 49 17.29 -14.12 23.20
N ILE A 50 16.89 -12.94 23.62
CA ILE A 50 17.05 -11.71 22.85
C ILE A 50 18.15 -10.90 23.52
N ASP A 51 19.23 -10.67 22.80
CA ASP A 51 20.27 -9.73 23.18
C ASP A 51 19.92 -8.33 22.67
N GLU A 52 20.40 -7.28 23.35
CA GLU A 52 20.06 -5.86 23.02
C GLU A 52 18.56 -5.63 22.86
N VAL A 53 17.79 -6.11 23.85
CA VAL A 53 16.32 -6.11 23.81
C VAL A 53 15.69 -4.73 23.67
N ASP A 54 16.33 -3.70 24.16
CA ASP A 54 15.96 -2.29 24.00
C ASP A 54 15.98 -1.87 22.53
N SER A 55 17.04 -2.23 21.81
CA SER A 55 17.10 -1.98 20.36
C SER A 55 16.02 -2.75 19.62
N VAL A 56 15.90 -4.05 19.86
CA VAL A 56 15.01 -4.94 19.09
C VAL A 56 13.53 -4.68 19.38
N LEU A 57 13.15 -4.50 20.66
CA LEU A 57 11.75 -4.42 21.08
C LEU A 57 11.23 -3.00 21.31
N ILE A 58 12.10 -1.98 21.29
CA ILE A 58 11.72 -0.59 21.52
C ILE A 58 12.08 0.26 20.30
N ASP A 59 13.37 0.36 19.96
CA ASP A 59 13.83 1.29 18.93
C ASP A 59 13.40 0.85 17.51
N GLU A 60 13.58 -0.43 17.20
CA GLU A 60 13.23 -1.01 15.90
C GLU A 60 11.82 -1.63 15.85
N ALA A 61 11.12 -1.68 16.99
CA ALA A 61 9.83 -2.38 17.08
C ALA A 61 8.74 -1.83 16.14
N ARG A 62 8.86 -0.58 15.72
CA ARG A 62 7.92 0.08 14.79
C ARG A 62 8.35 -0.02 13.34
N THR A 63 9.56 -0.50 13.05
CA THR A 63 10.08 -0.63 11.70
C THR A 63 9.58 -1.93 11.08
N PRO A 64 8.67 -1.91 10.09
CA PRO A 64 8.16 -3.13 9.50
C PRO A 64 9.24 -3.79 8.64
N LEU A 65 9.30 -5.13 8.68
CA LEU A 65 10.06 -5.90 7.71
C LEU A 65 9.18 -6.13 6.47
N ILE A 66 9.64 -5.69 5.31
CA ILE A 66 8.88 -5.73 4.07
C ILE A 66 9.62 -6.56 3.04
N ILE A 67 8.93 -7.54 2.43
CA ILE A 67 9.39 -8.24 1.24
C ILE A 67 8.66 -7.65 0.05
N SER A 68 9.38 -6.91 -0.80
CA SER A 68 8.85 -6.36 -2.03
C SER A 68 9.44 -7.06 -3.24
N GLY A 69 8.63 -7.27 -4.26
CA GLY A 69 9.05 -7.81 -5.54
C GLY A 69 8.58 -6.91 -6.69
N GLN A 70 9.31 -6.94 -7.81
CA GLN A 70 8.79 -6.29 -9.01
C GLN A 70 7.55 -7.03 -9.48
N SER A 71 6.39 -6.38 -9.35
CA SER A 71 5.17 -6.85 -9.99
C SER A 71 5.32 -6.67 -11.51
N GLY A 72 5.32 -7.78 -12.26
CA GLY A 72 5.32 -7.77 -13.72
C GLY A 72 4.00 -7.30 -14.35
N LYS A 73 3.09 -6.72 -13.57
CA LYS A 73 1.76 -6.31 -14.01
C LYS A 73 1.81 -5.11 -14.95
N SER A 74 0.86 -5.11 -15.85
CA SER A 74 0.75 -4.20 -16.98
C SER A 74 0.78 -2.72 -16.60
N THR A 75 1.78 -2.01 -17.09
CA THR A 75 1.93 -0.55 -17.04
C THR A 75 0.78 0.20 -17.72
N LYS A 76 0.08 -0.46 -18.64
CA LYS A 76 -1.00 0.16 -19.44
C LYS A 76 -2.22 0.51 -18.62
N LEU A 77 -2.64 -0.35 -17.68
CA LEU A 77 -3.79 -0.06 -16.82
C LEU A 77 -3.56 1.22 -16.00
N TYR A 78 -2.36 1.41 -15.50
CA TYR A 78 -2.02 2.60 -14.74
C TYR A 78 -2.10 3.89 -15.56
N GLU A 79 -1.65 3.86 -16.81
CA GLU A 79 -1.73 5.01 -17.70
C GLU A 79 -3.18 5.36 -18.03
N VAL A 80 -4.02 4.35 -18.23
CA VAL A 80 -5.44 4.53 -18.50
C VAL A 80 -6.17 5.10 -17.28
N CYS A 81 -5.91 4.57 -16.08
CA CYS A 81 -6.46 5.10 -14.83
C CYS A 81 -6.01 6.54 -14.56
N ASP A 82 -4.77 6.89 -14.93
CA ASP A 82 -4.27 8.25 -14.81
C ASP A 82 -5.00 9.23 -15.73
N ILE A 83 -5.26 8.83 -16.97
CA ILE A 83 -6.03 9.65 -17.93
C ILE A 83 -7.45 9.89 -17.40
N LEU A 84 -8.09 8.84 -16.89
CA LEU A 84 -9.43 8.97 -16.31
C LEU A 84 -9.43 9.86 -15.07
N ALA A 85 -8.49 9.68 -14.15
CA ALA A 85 -8.39 10.48 -12.92
C ALA A 85 -8.27 12.00 -13.20
N ARG A 86 -7.69 12.38 -14.35
CA ARG A 86 -7.64 13.80 -14.77
C ARG A 86 -8.96 14.34 -15.31
N GLN A 87 -9.85 13.47 -15.76
CA GLN A 87 -11.16 13.86 -16.31
C GLN A 87 -12.22 13.94 -15.23
N LEU A 88 -12.01 13.25 -14.10
CA LEU A 88 -12.93 13.28 -12.97
C LEU A 88 -12.83 14.62 -12.22
N GLN A 89 -13.98 15.12 -11.76
CA GLN A 89 -14.10 16.38 -11.05
C GLN A 89 -14.17 16.16 -9.55
N ARG A 90 -13.32 16.87 -8.81
CA ARG A 90 -13.37 16.89 -7.36
C ARG A 90 -14.66 17.55 -6.90
N GLY A 91 -15.38 16.91 -6.01
CA GLY A 91 -16.56 17.41 -5.36
C GLY A 91 -16.30 17.74 -3.89
N GLU A 92 -17.35 18.24 -3.26
CA GLU A 92 -17.39 18.55 -1.83
C GLU A 92 -18.52 17.77 -1.18
N ALA A 93 -18.28 17.22 0.02
CA ALA A 93 -19.34 16.71 0.86
C ALA A 93 -19.87 17.86 1.70
N SER A 94 -21.14 18.20 1.56
CA SER A 94 -21.78 19.18 2.43
C SER A 94 -22.14 18.52 3.76
N GLY A 95 -21.31 18.76 4.76
CA GLY A 95 -21.51 18.29 6.13
C GLY A 95 -20.27 17.56 6.69
N GLU A 96 -19.83 17.95 7.88
CA GLU A 96 -18.89 17.11 8.63
C GLU A 96 -19.61 15.79 8.99
N MET A 97 -19.02 14.67 8.61
CA MET A 97 -19.48 13.33 8.97
C MET A 97 -19.32 13.15 10.48
N THR A 98 -20.16 13.79 11.25
CA THR A 98 -20.27 13.52 12.69
C THR A 98 -21.08 12.23 12.84
N LYS A 99 -20.68 11.33 13.77
CA LYS A 99 -21.44 10.10 14.07
C LYS A 99 -22.93 10.36 14.32
N MET A 100 -23.29 11.60 14.58
CA MET A 100 -24.65 12.06 14.86
C MET A 100 -25.49 12.27 13.58
N THR A 101 -24.89 12.72 12.47
CA THR A 101 -25.59 12.90 11.18
C THR A 101 -25.92 11.55 10.55
N ALA A 102 -25.06 10.53 10.70
CA ALA A 102 -25.34 9.17 10.25
C ALA A 102 -26.52 8.51 11.01
N ILE A 103 -26.78 8.91 12.27
CA ILE A 103 -27.88 8.40 13.09
C ILE A 103 -29.20 9.13 12.78
N MET A 104 -29.14 10.37 12.32
CA MET A 104 -30.32 11.19 12.02
C MET A 104 -30.86 11.00 10.62
N GLY A 105 -30.18 10.22 9.75
CA GLY A 105 -30.67 9.91 8.39
C GLY A 105 -30.68 11.13 7.45
N GLU A 106 -29.87 12.16 7.72
CA GLU A 106 -29.69 13.25 6.79
C GLU A 106 -28.90 12.76 5.56
N GLU A 107 -29.48 12.88 4.38
CA GLU A 107 -28.82 12.58 3.12
C GLU A 107 -27.63 13.55 2.93
N ILE A 108 -26.41 12.99 2.94
CA ILE A 108 -25.20 13.75 2.60
C ILE A 108 -25.26 14.02 1.10
N ILE A 109 -25.45 15.26 0.72
CA ILE A 109 -25.40 15.64 -0.69
C ILE A 109 -23.92 15.69 -1.09
N GLU A 110 -23.48 14.65 -1.79
CA GLU A 110 -22.17 14.57 -2.41
C GLU A 110 -22.24 15.21 -3.80
N THR A 111 -21.36 16.15 -4.08
CA THR A 111 -21.23 16.76 -5.41
C THR A 111 -19.95 16.29 -6.09
N GLY A 112 -19.91 16.32 -7.44
CA GLY A 112 -18.75 15.91 -8.22
C GLY A 112 -18.58 14.39 -8.30
N ASP A 113 -17.43 13.94 -8.80
CA ASP A 113 -17.16 12.54 -9.11
C ASP A 113 -16.40 11.83 -7.98
N PHE A 114 -15.69 12.58 -7.15
CA PHE A 114 -14.97 12.05 -6.00
C PHE A 114 -14.78 13.09 -4.91
N ILE A 115 -14.67 12.63 -3.68
CA ILE A 115 -14.47 13.45 -2.49
C ILE A 115 -13.10 13.11 -1.89
N VAL A 116 -12.40 14.16 -1.43
CA VAL A 116 -11.08 14.03 -0.80
C VAL A 116 -11.19 14.39 0.67
N ASN A 117 -10.86 13.44 1.54
CA ASN A 117 -10.64 13.71 2.95
C ASN A 117 -9.14 13.88 3.21
N GLU A 118 -8.71 15.12 3.38
CA GLU A 118 -7.30 15.45 3.58
C GLU A 118 -6.78 15.04 4.95
N LYS A 119 -7.65 14.98 5.98
CA LYS A 119 -7.28 14.56 7.34
C LYS A 119 -6.92 13.07 7.39
N ASP A 120 -7.75 12.25 6.76
CA ASP A 120 -7.57 10.79 6.76
C ASP A 120 -6.77 10.29 5.55
N LYS A 121 -6.36 11.21 4.67
CA LYS A 121 -5.66 10.91 3.40
C LYS A 121 -6.39 9.87 2.53
N VAL A 122 -7.72 9.95 2.49
CA VAL A 122 -8.59 9.04 1.75
C VAL A 122 -9.31 9.76 0.62
N VAL A 123 -9.51 9.04 -0.49
CA VAL A 123 -10.32 9.49 -1.63
C VAL A 123 -11.44 8.48 -1.85
N ASN A 124 -12.67 8.95 -1.91
CA ASN A 124 -13.85 8.14 -2.18
C ASN A 124 -14.52 8.59 -3.48
N LEU A 125 -14.93 7.64 -4.31
CA LEU A 125 -15.75 7.89 -5.48
C LEU A 125 -17.21 8.10 -5.05
N THR A 126 -17.88 9.09 -5.66
CA THR A 126 -19.33 9.27 -5.54
C THR A 126 -20.06 8.31 -6.48
N GLU A 127 -21.38 8.22 -6.37
CA GLU A 127 -22.17 7.42 -7.31
C GLU A 127 -22.00 7.88 -8.77
N GLU A 128 -21.87 9.19 -8.99
CA GLU A 128 -21.62 9.73 -10.34
C GLU A 128 -20.22 9.36 -10.84
N GLY A 129 -19.23 9.39 -9.94
CA GLY A 129 -17.87 8.98 -10.25
C GLY A 129 -17.79 7.50 -10.61
N VAL A 130 -18.48 6.63 -9.85
CA VAL A 130 -18.55 5.18 -10.15
C VAL A 130 -19.13 4.96 -11.54
N LYS A 131 -20.27 5.58 -11.86
CA LYS A 131 -20.91 5.46 -13.20
C LYS A 131 -19.99 5.95 -14.34
N LYS A 132 -19.18 6.98 -14.11
CA LYS A 132 -18.20 7.45 -15.11
C LYS A 132 -17.06 6.45 -15.30
N VAL A 133 -16.57 5.86 -14.21
CA VAL A 133 -15.53 4.81 -14.26
C VAL A 133 -16.04 3.59 -15.02
N GLU A 134 -17.25 3.11 -14.67
CA GLU A 134 -17.89 1.97 -15.32
C GLU A 134 -18.08 2.19 -16.82
N LYS A 135 -18.56 3.38 -17.19
CA LYS A 135 -18.73 3.76 -18.59
C LYS A 135 -17.40 3.83 -19.34
N PHE A 136 -16.33 4.32 -18.70
CA PHE A 136 -15.02 4.48 -19.32
C PHE A 136 -14.34 3.13 -19.59
N PHE A 137 -14.45 2.19 -18.64
CA PHE A 137 -13.89 0.85 -18.76
C PHE A 137 -14.83 -0.16 -19.44
N HIS A 138 -16.06 0.25 -19.79
CA HIS A 138 -17.11 -0.64 -20.34
C HIS A 138 -17.40 -1.85 -19.44
N ILE A 139 -17.51 -1.63 -18.14
CA ILE A 139 -17.85 -2.63 -17.13
C ILE A 139 -19.24 -2.35 -16.57
N GLU A 140 -19.95 -3.41 -16.12
CA GLU A 140 -21.32 -3.28 -15.60
C GLU A 140 -21.35 -2.86 -14.14
N ASN A 141 -20.39 -3.35 -13.34
CA ASN A 141 -20.33 -3.06 -11.91
C ASN A 141 -18.87 -2.98 -11.43
N LEU A 142 -18.48 -1.82 -10.91
CA LEU A 142 -17.13 -1.58 -10.40
C LEU A 142 -16.82 -2.39 -9.11
N ALA A 143 -17.86 -2.75 -8.35
CA ALA A 143 -17.69 -3.49 -7.09
C ALA A 143 -17.49 -5.01 -7.28
N ASP A 144 -17.58 -5.52 -8.49
CA ASP A 144 -17.36 -6.95 -8.75
C ASP A 144 -15.91 -7.34 -8.46
N PRO A 145 -15.67 -8.56 -7.93
CA PRO A 145 -14.30 -9.03 -7.61
C PRO A 145 -13.32 -8.96 -8.78
N GLU A 146 -13.80 -9.13 -10.01
CA GLU A 146 -12.98 -9.05 -11.22
C GLU A 146 -12.52 -7.63 -11.53
N ASN A 147 -13.25 -6.60 -11.06
CA ASN A 147 -13.00 -5.19 -11.32
C ASN A 147 -12.29 -4.47 -10.17
N LEU A 148 -12.01 -5.17 -9.05
CA LEU A 148 -11.33 -4.58 -7.88
C LEU A 148 -9.96 -3.98 -8.22
N GLU A 149 -9.25 -4.56 -9.18
CA GLU A 149 -7.96 -4.03 -9.62
C GLU A 149 -8.13 -2.66 -10.31
N ILE A 150 -9.18 -2.48 -11.10
CA ILE A 150 -9.51 -1.21 -11.76
C ILE A 150 -9.89 -0.18 -10.71
N GLN A 151 -10.80 -0.53 -9.79
CA GLN A 151 -11.23 0.34 -8.70
C GLN A 151 -10.04 0.83 -7.86
N HIS A 152 -9.18 -0.10 -7.45
CA HIS A 152 -7.99 0.21 -6.67
C HIS A 152 -7.06 1.18 -7.42
N ASN A 153 -6.76 0.91 -8.69
CA ASN A 153 -5.86 1.75 -9.47
C ASN A 153 -6.43 3.15 -9.75
N VAL A 154 -7.74 3.29 -9.92
CA VAL A 154 -8.40 4.59 -10.07
C VAL A 154 -8.29 5.39 -8.76
N ILE A 155 -8.59 4.79 -7.61
CA ILE A 155 -8.46 5.44 -6.30
C ILE A 155 -7.01 5.88 -6.06
N LEU A 156 -6.04 5.03 -6.39
CA LEU A 156 -4.63 5.37 -6.25
C LEU A 156 -4.21 6.51 -7.16
N ALA A 157 -4.69 6.54 -8.40
CA ALA A 157 -4.44 7.65 -9.30
C ALA A 157 -5.03 8.95 -8.76
N LEU A 158 -6.23 8.94 -8.21
CA LEU A 158 -6.87 10.10 -7.58
C LEU A 158 -6.11 10.55 -6.32
N ARG A 159 -5.66 9.63 -5.46
CA ARG A 159 -4.82 9.94 -4.30
C ARG A 159 -3.52 10.62 -4.71
N ALA A 160 -2.83 10.08 -5.71
CA ALA A 160 -1.59 10.66 -6.22
C ALA A 160 -1.79 12.09 -6.76
N HIS A 161 -2.98 12.38 -7.33
CA HIS A 161 -3.30 13.73 -7.85
C HIS A 161 -3.58 14.74 -6.75
N ASN A 162 -4.31 14.34 -5.72
CA ASN A 162 -4.93 15.24 -4.78
C ASN A 162 -4.26 15.26 -3.41
N LEU A 163 -3.55 14.21 -3.03
CA LEU A 163 -3.01 14.03 -1.68
C LEU A 163 -1.49 13.86 -1.62
N MET A 164 -0.79 13.79 -2.78
CA MET A 164 0.66 13.68 -2.80
C MET A 164 1.29 14.95 -3.37
N PHE A 165 2.05 15.65 -2.54
CA PHE A 165 2.70 16.91 -2.87
C PHE A 165 4.21 16.75 -2.92
N ARG A 166 4.82 17.39 -3.93
CA ARG A 166 6.28 17.42 -4.05
C ARG A 166 6.89 18.18 -2.87
N ASP A 167 8.03 17.69 -2.42
CA ASP A 167 8.81 18.24 -1.29
C ASP A 167 8.13 18.10 0.08
N GLN A 168 6.98 17.40 0.14
CA GLN A 168 6.29 16.99 1.36
C GLN A 168 6.19 15.47 1.46
N ASP A 169 5.48 14.85 0.50
CA ASP A 169 5.25 13.41 0.48
C ASP A 169 6.29 12.67 -0.39
N TYR A 170 6.94 13.37 -1.30
CA TYR A 170 8.02 12.82 -2.14
C TYR A 170 9.00 13.88 -2.61
N VAL A 171 10.24 13.46 -2.88
CA VAL A 171 11.27 14.27 -3.51
C VAL A 171 11.75 13.65 -4.81
N VAL A 172 12.24 14.48 -5.73
CA VAL A 172 12.82 14.00 -7.00
C VAL A 172 14.31 14.23 -6.99
N LYS A 173 15.09 13.15 -7.07
CA LYS A 173 16.54 13.19 -7.13
C LYS A 173 17.03 12.28 -8.25
N ASP A 174 17.93 12.75 -9.11
CA ASP A 174 18.52 11.99 -10.21
C ASP A 174 17.46 11.30 -11.11
N ASP A 175 16.38 12.03 -11.45
CA ASP A 175 15.22 11.52 -12.20
C ASP A 175 14.47 10.35 -11.51
N GLN A 176 14.73 10.12 -10.22
CA GLN A 176 14.01 9.14 -9.42
C GLN A 176 13.12 9.84 -8.40
N VAL A 177 11.92 9.30 -8.23
CA VAL A 177 11.00 9.73 -7.19
C VAL A 177 11.30 8.92 -5.94
N LEU A 178 11.68 9.62 -4.88
CA LEU A 178 11.90 9.07 -3.55
C LEU A 178 10.74 9.52 -2.65
N ILE A 179 10.07 8.57 -2.04
CA ILE A 179 9.00 8.85 -1.10
C ILE A 179 9.62 9.24 0.23
N VAL A 180 9.08 10.29 0.84
CA VAL A 180 9.49 10.72 2.17
C VAL A 180 8.60 10.02 3.18
N ASP A 181 9.19 9.10 3.94
CA ASP A 181 8.52 8.46 5.06
C ASP A 181 8.58 9.40 6.26
N LEU A 182 7.44 9.94 6.65
CA LEU A 182 7.31 10.71 7.87
C LEU A 182 6.99 9.75 9.01
N PRO A 183 7.74 9.77 10.13
CA PRO A 183 7.61 8.77 11.21
C PRO A 183 6.23 8.69 11.87
N ASP A 184 5.31 9.60 11.57
CA ASP A 184 3.96 9.65 12.15
C ASP A 184 2.84 9.27 11.15
N VAL A 185 3.16 9.03 9.90
CA VAL A 185 2.15 8.65 8.90
C VAL A 185 2.40 7.21 8.51
N SER A 186 1.51 6.33 8.91
CA SER A 186 1.49 4.89 8.58
C SER A 186 1.21 4.62 7.08
N CYS A 187 1.86 5.36 6.20
CA CYS A 187 1.92 5.02 4.78
C CYS A 187 3.06 4.04 4.59
N ARG A 188 2.75 2.75 4.63
CA ARG A 188 3.70 1.70 4.26
C ARG A 188 4.06 1.89 2.78
N GLU A 189 5.31 1.61 2.41
CA GLU A 189 5.72 1.56 0.99
C GLU A 189 4.78 0.66 0.16
N GLU A 190 4.13 -0.32 0.78
CA GLU A 190 3.12 -1.20 0.19
C GLU A 190 1.85 -0.45 -0.26
N ASP A 191 1.50 0.66 0.40
CA ASP A 191 0.33 1.47 0.10
C ASP A 191 0.57 2.51 -1.01
N ILE A 192 1.82 2.66 -1.46
CA ILE A 192 2.19 3.56 -2.54
C ILE A 192 2.60 2.73 -3.77
N PRO A 193 1.66 2.39 -4.64
CA PRO A 193 1.97 1.59 -5.81
C PRO A 193 2.97 2.30 -6.71
N THR A 194 3.73 1.52 -7.44
CA THR A 194 4.63 1.93 -8.53
C THR A 194 3.98 2.94 -9.50
N VAL A 195 2.65 2.97 -9.56
CA VAL A 195 1.80 3.93 -10.27
C VAL A 195 2.02 5.36 -9.82
N CYS A 196 1.94 5.59 -8.50
CA CYS A 196 2.15 6.91 -7.92
C CYS A 196 3.56 7.40 -8.22
N ILE A 197 4.57 6.53 -8.08
CA ILE A 197 5.98 6.86 -8.33
C ILE A 197 6.21 7.29 -9.77
N ARG A 198 5.71 6.53 -10.75
CA ARG A 198 5.87 6.87 -12.17
C ARG A 198 5.18 8.16 -12.56
N ARG A 199 4.04 8.44 -11.95
CA ARG A 199 3.31 9.66 -12.22
C ARG A 199 3.97 10.88 -11.61
N LEU A 200 4.43 10.78 -10.37
CA LEU A 200 5.16 11.85 -9.70
C LEU A 200 6.38 12.25 -10.52
N ARG A 201 7.02 11.30 -11.21
CA ARG A 201 8.08 11.57 -12.18
C ARG A 201 7.61 12.41 -13.38
N ARG A 202 6.39 12.19 -13.92
CA ARG A 202 5.82 13.00 -15.01
C ARG A 202 5.35 14.40 -14.56
N LYS A 203 4.97 14.57 -13.30
CA LYS A 203 4.55 15.87 -12.75
C LYS A 203 5.74 16.79 -12.45
N SER A 204 6.94 16.24 -12.34
CA SER A 204 8.19 16.96 -12.05
C SER A 204 8.97 17.40 -13.31
N MET A 205 8.57 16.97 -14.51
CA MET A 205 8.99 17.50 -15.80
C MET A 205 8.03 18.60 -16.27
#